data_46e54a4c6edba0b180943c68e30ee067
#
_entry.id   46e54a4c6edba0b180943c68e30ee067
#
_cell.length_a   1.000
_cell.length_b   1.000
_cell.length_c   1.000
_cell.angle_alpha   90.00
_cell.angle_beta   90.00
_cell.angle_gamma   90.00
#
_symmetry.space_group_name_H-M   'P 1'
#
loop_
_entity.id
_entity.type
_entity.pdbx_description
1 polymer ?
#
loop_
_entity_poly.entity_id
_entity_poly.type
_entity_poly.pdbx_seq_one_letter_code
_entity_poly.pdbx_strand_id
1 'polypeptide(L)'
;MEKNLFRSLTVLADGEQVTGFCYAHLTGREALELLPLPYTLRLLNLPDSGTGQLYAAKEVTVLRDNSLLAYGRISAVFRQNVPEGALTELVFSPGLALWEAPVSLSVEAGVSVSETLRRILAVSGTGIPLLSFPGMDPVRSRGQAFYGRAAECVNEVLSAVPARACLSPAGLRVIPREGLPVSLYLSERDLIDVPSFTDGQMILRTTVTGWPVGEKASVKWKNGSAEGLVTERRVEADTMKGRWETVLVIEIKN
;
A
#
# COMPACT_ATOMS: atom_id res chain seq x y z
N MET A 1 20.29 -2.56 -30.58
CA MET A 1 21.03 -3.14 -29.42
C MET A 1 20.08 -3.09 -28.24
N GLU A 2 19.25 -4.12 -28.08
CA GLU A 2 18.35 -4.24 -26.94
C GLU A 2 19.21 -4.40 -25.69
N LYS A 3 19.18 -3.40 -24.82
CA LYS A 3 19.68 -3.54 -23.47
C LYS A 3 18.77 -4.57 -22.78
N ASN A 4 19.25 -5.81 -22.64
CA ASN A 4 18.70 -6.78 -21.71
C ASN A 4 18.81 -6.19 -20.31
N LEU A 5 17.82 -5.39 -19.93
CA LEU A 5 17.65 -4.90 -18.58
C LEU A 5 17.19 -6.11 -17.75
N PHE A 6 18.15 -6.80 -17.13
CA PHE A 6 17.85 -7.75 -16.05
C PHE A 6 17.14 -6.97 -14.96
N ARG A 7 15.83 -7.14 -14.91
CA ARG A 7 15.01 -6.54 -13.85
C ARG A 7 15.02 -7.50 -12.68
N SER A 8 15.55 -7.06 -11.56
CA SER A 8 15.61 -7.86 -10.34
C SER A 8 14.64 -7.35 -9.30
N LEU A 9 14.00 -8.30 -8.61
CA LEU A 9 13.28 -8.04 -7.38
C LEU A 9 14.14 -8.52 -6.21
N THR A 10 14.25 -7.69 -5.18
CA THR A 10 14.77 -8.11 -3.88
C THR A 10 13.60 -8.40 -2.97
N VAL A 11 13.58 -9.57 -2.38
CA VAL A 11 12.56 -10.01 -1.42
C VAL A 11 13.21 -10.11 -0.06
N LEU A 12 12.65 -9.43 0.94
CA LEU A 12 13.10 -9.48 2.32
C LEU A 12 11.98 -10.10 3.18
N ALA A 13 12.30 -11.11 3.95
CA ALA A 13 11.43 -11.74 4.94
C ALA A 13 11.93 -11.37 6.33
N ASP A 14 11.14 -10.64 7.13
CA ASP A 14 11.55 -10.05 8.41
C ASP A 14 12.90 -9.30 8.33
N GLY A 15 13.16 -8.63 7.20
CA GLY A 15 14.39 -7.88 6.93
C GLY A 15 15.55 -8.69 6.36
N GLU A 16 15.48 -10.01 6.32
CA GLU A 16 16.49 -10.89 5.75
C GLU A 16 16.21 -11.23 4.29
N GLN A 17 17.23 -11.18 3.45
CA GLN A 17 17.06 -11.40 2.01
C GLN A 17 16.78 -12.88 1.69
N VAL A 18 15.68 -13.10 0.95
CA VAL A 18 15.33 -14.39 0.35
C VAL A 18 16.02 -14.51 -1.01
N THR A 19 16.80 -15.56 -1.19
CA THR A 19 17.62 -15.78 -2.40
C THR A 19 17.38 -17.12 -3.04
N GLY A 20 17.86 -17.31 -4.27
CA GLY A 20 17.89 -18.60 -4.96
C GLY A 20 16.69 -18.89 -5.86
N PHE A 21 15.70 -18.00 -5.98
CA PHE A 21 14.65 -18.11 -6.99
C PHE A 21 15.15 -17.64 -8.37
N CYS A 22 14.65 -18.25 -9.43
CA CYS A 22 15.02 -17.89 -10.80
C CYS A 22 14.01 -16.97 -11.49
N TYR A 23 12.81 -16.83 -10.92
CA TYR A 23 11.72 -16.01 -11.43
C TYR A 23 10.90 -15.44 -10.29
N ALA A 24 10.44 -14.21 -10.45
CA ALA A 24 9.50 -13.58 -9.53
C ALA A 24 8.40 -12.84 -10.30
N HIS A 25 7.17 -12.97 -9.82
CA HIS A 25 6.02 -12.23 -10.31
C HIS A 25 5.22 -11.68 -9.13
N LEU A 26 5.13 -10.37 -9.05
CA LEU A 26 4.37 -9.64 -8.04
C LEU A 26 3.15 -9.02 -8.68
N THR A 27 2.00 -9.21 -8.05
CA THR A 27 0.76 -8.49 -8.36
C THR A 27 0.11 -8.03 -7.07
N GLY A 28 -0.58 -6.88 -7.11
CA GLY A 28 -1.32 -6.40 -5.96
C GLY A 28 -1.85 -4.99 -6.16
N ARG A 29 -2.60 -4.54 -5.17
CA ARG A 29 -3.18 -3.19 -5.18
C ARG A 29 -3.24 -2.59 -3.78
N GLU A 30 -3.23 -1.26 -3.75
CA GLU A 30 -3.54 -0.44 -2.58
C GLU A 30 -4.62 0.57 -2.93
N ALA A 31 -5.41 0.95 -1.96
CA ALA A 31 -6.44 1.96 -2.11
C ALA A 31 -6.38 2.98 -0.97
N LEU A 32 -7.00 4.13 -1.19
CA LEU A 32 -7.20 5.16 -0.18
C LEU A 32 -8.30 4.73 0.80
N GLU A 33 -8.06 3.58 1.41
CA GLU A 33 -8.92 2.92 2.38
C GLU A 33 -8.07 2.04 3.29
N LEU A 34 -8.56 1.74 4.50
CA LEU A 34 -7.87 0.85 5.44
C LEU A 34 -8.21 -0.63 5.21
N LEU A 35 -8.37 -1.05 3.97
CA LEU A 35 -8.61 -2.45 3.65
C LEU A 35 -7.30 -3.23 3.51
N PRO A 36 -7.22 -4.46 4.01
CA PRO A 36 -6.05 -5.34 3.86
C PRO A 36 -6.04 -5.95 2.46
N LEU A 37 -5.85 -5.12 1.43
CA LEU A 37 -5.81 -5.57 0.05
C LEU A 37 -4.56 -6.43 -0.19
N PRO A 38 -4.71 -7.64 -0.77
CA PRO A 38 -3.61 -8.58 -0.87
C PRO A 38 -2.65 -8.24 -2.02
N TYR A 39 -1.38 -8.49 -1.75
CA TYR A 39 -0.35 -8.75 -2.75
C TYR A 39 -0.14 -10.24 -2.89
N THR A 40 0.14 -10.68 -4.10
CA THR A 40 0.58 -12.05 -4.41
C THR A 40 1.95 -12.00 -5.04
N LEU A 41 2.91 -12.66 -4.41
CA LEU A 41 4.26 -12.84 -4.93
C LEU A 41 4.48 -14.32 -5.27
N ARG A 42 4.84 -14.61 -6.51
CA ARG A 42 5.15 -15.93 -7.01
C ARG A 42 6.64 -16.04 -7.26
N LEU A 43 7.28 -17.03 -6.66
CA LEU A 43 8.71 -17.32 -6.79
C LEU A 43 8.90 -18.72 -7.35
N LEU A 44 9.64 -18.84 -8.46
CA LEU A 44 9.92 -20.14 -9.08
C LEU A 44 11.29 -20.65 -8.63
N ASN A 45 11.33 -21.96 -8.32
CA ASN A 45 12.52 -22.69 -7.90
C ASN A 45 13.21 -22.09 -6.67
N LEU A 46 12.40 -21.57 -5.71
CA LEU A 46 12.92 -21.16 -4.42
C LEU A 46 13.44 -22.39 -3.66
N PRO A 47 14.68 -22.39 -3.14
CA PRO A 47 15.22 -23.48 -2.32
C PRO A 47 14.38 -23.73 -1.06
N ASP A 48 14.48 -24.94 -0.48
CA ASP A 48 13.76 -25.30 0.75
C ASP A 48 14.10 -24.38 1.92
N SER A 49 15.35 -23.91 2.02
CA SER A 49 15.78 -22.95 3.02
C SER A 49 15.04 -21.60 2.87
N GLY A 50 14.93 -21.09 1.64
CA GLY A 50 14.19 -19.84 1.36
C GLY A 50 12.69 -20.01 1.59
N THR A 51 12.13 -21.18 1.24
CA THR A 51 10.72 -21.48 1.52
C THR A 51 10.48 -21.56 3.04
N GLY A 52 11.37 -22.21 3.79
CA GLY A 52 11.32 -22.26 5.26
C GLY A 52 11.42 -20.88 5.90
N GLN A 53 12.27 -20.00 5.36
CA GLN A 53 12.37 -18.60 5.78
C GLN A 53 11.04 -17.87 5.61
N LEU A 54 10.35 -18.02 4.46
CA LEU A 54 9.04 -17.40 4.23
C LEU A 54 7.95 -17.96 5.15
N TYR A 55 7.96 -19.25 5.46
CA TYR A 55 7.02 -19.86 6.41
C TYR A 55 7.20 -19.34 7.85
N ALA A 56 8.43 -19.04 8.24
CA ALA A 56 8.76 -18.55 9.58
C ALA A 56 8.52 -17.04 9.74
N ALA A 57 8.58 -16.28 8.64
CA ALA A 57 8.50 -14.84 8.66
C ALA A 57 7.08 -14.34 8.91
N LYS A 58 6.99 -13.16 9.53
CA LYS A 58 5.72 -12.43 9.76
C LYS A 58 5.45 -11.39 8.69
N GLU A 59 6.52 -10.76 8.19
CA GLU A 59 6.45 -9.64 7.27
C GLU A 59 7.32 -9.86 6.04
N VAL A 60 6.89 -9.32 4.93
CA VAL A 60 7.66 -9.31 3.69
C VAL A 60 7.75 -7.90 3.13
N THR A 61 8.92 -7.60 2.56
CA THR A 61 9.17 -6.38 1.80
C THR A 61 9.71 -6.77 0.43
N VAL A 62 9.15 -6.19 -0.62
CA VAL A 62 9.59 -6.40 -2.00
C VAL A 62 10.13 -5.08 -2.52
N LEU A 63 11.38 -5.09 -2.97
CA LEU A 63 12.07 -3.93 -3.51
C LEU A 63 12.36 -4.12 -5.01
N ARG A 64 12.35 -3.03 -5.74
CA ARG A 64 12.88 -2.89 -7.08
C ARG A 64 13.97 -1.84 -7.07
N ASP A 65 15.19 -2.19 -7.46
CA ASP A 65 16.32 -1.26 -7.50
C ASP A 65 16.46 -0.43 -6.20
N ASN A 66 16.32 -1.09 -5.04
CA ASN A 66 16.27 -0.51 -3.69
C ASN A 66 15.06 0.41 -3.41
N SER A 67 14.13 0.55 -4.36
CA SER A 67 12.88 1.27 -4.13
C SER A 67 11.79 0.32 -3.66
N LEU A 68 11.02 0.71 -2.65
CA LEU A 68 9.93 -0.09 -2.13
C LEU A 68 8.84 -0.27 -3.19
N LEU A 69 8.52 -1.52 -3.50
CA LEU A 69 7.46 -1.89 -4.43
C LEU A 69 6.22 -2.41 -3.71
N ALA A 70 6.40 -3.27 -2.71
CA ALA A 70 5.32 -3.79 -1.89
C ALA A 70 5.85 -4.17 -0.50
N TYR A 71 4.98 -4.16 0.51
CA TYR A 71 5.26 -4.65 1.85
C TYR A 71 3.99 -5.13 2.50
N GLY A 72 4.11 -5.93 3.55
CA GLY A 72 2.97 -6.29 4.37
C GLY A 72 3.20 -7.52 5.22
N ARG A 73 2.21 -7.80 6.05
CA ARG A 73 2.17 -9.00 6.88
C ARG A 73 1.77 -10.20 6.02
N ILE A 74 2.48 -11.29 6.18
CA ILE A 74 2.23 -12.55 5.48
C ILE A 74 0.95 -13.17 6.03
N SER A 75 0.01 -13.49 5.14
CA SER A 75 -1.23 -14.20 5.46
C SER A 75 -1.18 -15.67 5.05
N ALA A 76 -0.43 -16.00 4.00
CA ALA A 76 -0.31 -17.37 3.52
C ALA A 76 0.96 -17.58 2.69
N VAL A 77 1.51 -18.79 2.79
CA VAL A 77 2.60 -19.29 1.93
C VAL A 77 2.16 -20.65 1.40
N PHE A 78 2.19 -20.82 0.08
CA PHE A 78 1.84 -22.07 -0.58
C PHE A 78 3.01 -22.53 -1.43
N ARG A 79 3.25 -23.85 -1.46
CA ARG A 79 4.22 -24.43 -2.38
C ARG A 79 3.56 -25.55 -3.17
N GLN A 80 3.77 -25.53 -4.47
CA GLN A 80 3.26 -26.54 -5.39
C GLN A 80 4.28 -26.85 -6.49
N ASN A 81 4.24 -28.06 -7.02
CA ASN A 81 5.02 -28.41 -8.19
C ASN A 81 4.22 -28.03 -9.44
N VAL A 82 4.86 -27.36 -10.37
CA VAL A 82 4.35 -26.98 -11.68
C VAL A 82 5.29 -27.55 -12.76
N PRO A 83 4.89 -27.60 -14.03
CA PRO A 83 5.77 -28.15 -15.09
C PRO A 83 7.14 -27.47 -15.17
N GLU A 84 7.21 -26.19 -14.82
CA GLU A 84 8.43 -25.38 -14.86
C GLU A 84 9.31 -25.52 -13.60
N GLY A 85 8.83 -26.24 -12.57
CA GLY A 85 9.58 -26.45 -11.32
C GLY A 85 8.72 -26.32 -10.06
N ALA A 86 9.34 -25.91 -8.96
CA ALA A 86 8.66 -25.64 -7.70
C ALA A 86 8.22 -24.17 -7.60
N LEU A 87 6.92 -23.93 -7.57
CA LEU A 87 6.33 -22.59 -7.39
C LEU A 87 6.02 -22.37 -5.92
N THR A 88 6.57 -21.29 -5.34
CA THR A 88 6.18 -20.77 -4.02
C THR A 88 5.34 -19.52 -4.23
N GLU A 89 4.11 -19.53 -3.74
CA GLU A 89 3.21 -18.37 -3.77
C GLU A 89 3.06 -17.82 -2.34
N LEU A 90 3.27 -16.52 -2.21
CA LEU A 90 3.19 -15.77 -0.97
C LEU A 90 2.07 -14.75 -1.09
N VAL A 91 1.13 -14.75 -0.14
CA VAL A 91 0.08 -13.74 -0.02
C VAL A 91 0.34 -12.90 1.22
N PHE A 92 0.35 -11.59 1.06
CA PHE A 92 0.60 -10.64 2.14
C PHE A 92 -0.17 -9.34 1.93
N SER A 93 -0.43 -8.60 3.00
CA SER A 93 -1.19 -7.36 2.92
C SER A 93 -0.62 -6.29 3.84
N PRO A 94 -0.49 -5.04 3.36
CA PRO A 94 -0.30 -3.90 4.24
C PRO A 94 -1.55 -3.74 5.12
N GLY A 95 -1.35 -3.37 6.38
CA GLY A 95 -2.46 -3.13 7.32
C GLY A 95 -3.19 -4.35 7.87
N LEU A 96 -2.83 -5.57 7.46
CA LEU A 96 -3.43 -6.78 8.02
C LEU A 96 -3.33 -6.80 9.57
N ALA A 97 -2.23 -6.30 10.12
CA ALA A 97 -2.04 -6.17 11.56
C ALA A 97 -3.15 -5.35 12.25
N LEU A 98 -3.64 -4.25 11.62
CA LEU A 98 -4.75 -3.47 12.15
C LEU A 98 -6.09 -4.21 12.12
N TRP A 99 -6.28 -5.09 11.14
CA TRP A 99 -7.49 -5.90 11.01
C TRP A 99 -7.49 -7.12 11.92
N GLU A 100 -6.34 -7.55 12.40
CA GLU A 100 -6.21 -8.66 13.35
C GLU A 100 -6.18 -8.18 14.81
N ALA A 101 -5.72 -6.95 15.07
CA ALA A 101 -5.53 -6.44 16.41
C ALA A 101 -6.86 -6.06 17.09
N PRO A 102 -7.16 -6.67 18.25
CA PRO A 102 -8.34 -6.27 19.05
C PRO A 102 -8.07 -4.95 19.77
N VAL A 103 -9.11 -4.15 19.90
CA VAL A 103 -9.13 -2.91 20.68
C VAL A 103 -10.29 -2.94 21.66
N SER A 104 -10.02 -2.54 22.90
CA SER A 104 -11.02 -2.21 23.91
C SER A 104 -10.56 -0.96 24.64
N LEU A 105 -11.20 0.18 24.34
CA LEU A 105 -10.75 1.49 24.78
C LEU A 105 -11.96 2.39 25.07
N SER A 106 -11.96 3.07 26.21
CA SER A 106 -12.89 4.16 26.51
C SER A 106 -12.16 5.49 26.43
N VAL A 107 -12.72 6.43 25.71
CA VAL A 107 -12.19 7.78 25.55
C VAL A 107 -13.20 8.77 26.11
N GLU A 108 -12.75 9.65 26.99
CA GLU A 108 -13.55 10.68 27.63
C GLU A 108 -13.94 11.81 26.65
N ALA A 109 -14.90 12.62 27.03
CA ALA A 109 -15.22 13.86 26.35
C ALA A 109 -14.03 14.84 26.44
N GLY A 110 -13.87 15.68 25.44
CA GLY A 110 -12.78 16.66 25.39
C GLY A 110 -11.49 16.16 24.73
N VAL A 111 -11.44 14.90 24.32
CA VAL A 111 -10.29 14.34 23.58
C VAL A 111 -10.44 14.62 22.09
N SER A 112 -9.35 15.01 21.42
CA SER A 112 -9.34 15.28 20.00
C SER A 112 -9.38 13.97 19.17
N VAL A 113 -9.74 14.10 17.89
CA VAL A 113 -9.79 12.98 16.94
C VAL A 113 -8.40 12.38 16.76
N SER A 114 -7.36 13.21 16.59
CA SER A 114 -5.99 12.72 16.41
C SER A 114 -5.48 11.96 17.63
N GLU A 115 -5.78 12.45 18.83
CA GLU A 115 -5.39 11.78 20.07
C GLU A 115 -6.17 10.48 20.26
N THR A 116 -7.45 10.44 19.89
CA THR A 116 -8.25 9.21 19.90
C THR A 116 -7.63 8.16 18.97
N LEU A 117 -7.21 8.55 17.77
CA LEU A 117 -6.52 7.66 16.82
C LEU A 117 -5.20 7.12 17.41
N ARG A 118 -4.39 8.00 18.02
CA ARG A 118 -3.13 7.57 18.65
C ARG A 118 -3.37 6.54 19.77
N ARG A 119 -4.39 6.75 20.61
CA ARG A 119 -4.75 5.81 21.67
C ARG A 119 -5.22 4.45 21.13
N ILE A 120 -6.04 4.44 20.06
CA ILE A 120 -6.45 3.20 19.38
C ILE A 120 -5.23 2.46 18.84
N LEU A 121 -4.33 3.15 18.14
CA LEU A 121 -3.12 2.55 17.58
C LEU A 121 -2.17 2.04 18.69
N ALA A 122 -2.04 2.76 19.79
CA ALA A 122 -1.21 2.34 20.92
C ALA A 122 -1.76 1.08 21.59
N VAL A 123 -3.09 1.04 21.89
CA VAL A 123 -3.75 -0.11 22.52
C VAL A 123 -3.75 -1.34 21.61
N SER A 124 -3.80 -1.14 20.29
CA SER A 124 -3.74 -2.25 19.32
C SER A 124 -2.43 -3.03 19.34
N GLY A 125 -1.34 -2.44 19.85
CA GLY A 125 -0.01 -3.08 19.89
C GLY A 125 0.61 -3.36 18.52
N THR A 126 0.08 -2.79 17.44
CA THR A 126 0.56 -3.03 16.07
C THR A 126 1.86 -2.32 15.74
N GLY A 127 2.27 -1.34 16.57
CA GLY A 127 3.45 -0.52 16.30
C GLY A 127 3.29 0.50 15.15
N ILE A 128 2.11 0.59 14.54
CA ILE A 128 1.83 1.51 13.42
C ILE A 128 1.61 2.93 13.99
N PRO A 129 2.48 3.92 13.66
CA PRO A 129 2.31 5.28 14.13
C PRO A 129 1.27 6.05 13.32
N LEU A 130 0.62 7.05 13.95
CA LEU A 130 -0.10 8.09 13.23
C LEU A 130 0.92 9.12 12.71
N LEU A 131 1.09 9.22 11.40
CA LEU A 131 2.10 10.10 10.78
C LEU A 131 1.64 11.56 10.71
N SER A 132 0.40 11.79 10.30
CA SER A 132 -0.13 13.13 10.13
C SER A 132 -1.64 13.14 10.32
N PHE A 133 -2.12 14.22 10.91
CA PHE A 133 -3.53 14.56 10.97
C PHE A 133 -3.66 15.99 10.43
N PRO A 134 -4.15 16.19 9.22
CA PRO A 134 -4.18 17.49 8.57
C PRO A 134 -5.39 18.33 9.01
N GLY A 135 -5.20 19.65 9.08
CA GLY A 135 -6.26 20.59 9.31
C GLY A 135 -6.68 20.74 10.78
N MET A 136 -7.93 21.13 10.99
CA MET A 136 -8.49 21.23 12.34
C MET A 136 -8.65 19.84 12.94
N ASP A 137 -8.19 19.67 14.16
CA ASP A 137 -8.34 18.46 14.97
C ASP A 137 -9.55 18.62 15.90
N PRO A 138 -10.75 18.19 15.47
CA PRO A 138 -11.96 18.44 16.23
C PRO A 138 -11.94 17.67 17.55
N VAL A 139 -12.44 18.33 18.58
CA VAL A 139 -12.59 17.77 19.92
C VAL A 139 -13.96 17.11 20.03
N ARG A 140 -13.99 15.90 20.59
CA ARG A 140 -15.23 15.15 20.79
C ARG A 140 -16.02 15.73 21.96
N SER A 141 -17.28 16.06 21.75
CA SER A 141 -18.15 16.61 22.78
C SER A 141 -18.64 15.55 23.79
N ARG A 142 -18.57 14.26 23.45
CA ARG A 142 -19.00 13.15 24.31
C ARG A 142 -17.92 12.08 24.34
N GLY A 143 -17.85 11.37 25.48
CA GLY A 143 -17.03 10.17 25.61
C GLY A 143 -17.57 9.04 24.72
N GLN A 144 -16.69 8.14 24.30
CA GLN A 144 -17.03 7.00 23.46
C GLN A 144 -16.19 5.78 23.84
N ALA A 145 -16.83 4.61 23.83
CA ALA A 145 -16.14 3.34 23.92
C ALA A 145 -15.92 2.77 22.51
N PHE A 146 -14.72 2.27 22.28
CA PHE A 146 -14.31 1.58 21.05
C PHE A 146 -14.07 0.11 21.39
N TYR A 147 -14.70 -0.77 20.64
CA TYR A 147 -14.56 -2.20 20.81
C TYR A 147 -14.60 -2.89 19.45
N GLY A 148 -13.65 -3.77 19.17
CA GLY A 148 -13.57 -4.51 17.93
C GLY A 148 -12.14 -4.51 17.37
N ARG A 149 -12.01 -4.53 16.05
CA ARG A 149 -10.71 -4.49 15.37
C ARG A 149 -10.19 -3.05 15.29
N ALA A 150 -8.86 -2.88 15.38
CA ALA A 150 -8.26 -1.55 15.35
C ALA A 150 -8.63 -0.78 14.06
N ALA A 151 -8.66 -1.43 12.90
CA ALA A 151 -9.05 -0.80 11.64
C ALA A 151 -10.51 -0.30 11.66
N GLU A 152 -11.43 -1.07 12.24
CA GLU A 152 -12.84 -0.68 12.40
C GLU A 152 -12.97 0.54 13.31
N CYS A 153 -12.27 0.53 14.46
CA CYS A 153 -12.26 1.64 15.40
C CYS A 153 -11.66 2.92 14.76
N VAL A 154 -10.59 2.79 13.98
CA VAL A 154 -10.01 3.92 13.22
C VAL A 154 -11.02 4.47 12.21
N ASN A 155 -11.68 3.62 11.43
CA ASN A 155 -12.70 4.03 10.46
C ASN A 155 -13.89 4.72 11.16
N GLU A 156 -14.32 4.21 12.31
CA GLU A 156 -15.40 4.82 13.12
C GLU A 156 -15.01 6.24 13.57
N VAL A 157 -13.79 6.45 14.04
CA VAL A 157 -13.28 7.79 14.40
C VAL A 157 -13.26 8.71 13.20
N LEU A 158 -12.78 8.24 12.04
CA LEU A 158 -12.65 9.03 10.82
C LEU A 158 -13.99 9.34 10.16
N SER A 159 -15.03 8.54 10.41
CA SER A 159 -16.38 8.83 9.89
C SER A 159 -16.95 10.16 10.37
N ALA A 160 -16.45 10.68 11.50
CA ALA A 160 -16.86 11.95 12.09
C ALA A 160 -16.15 13.18 11.50
N VAL A 161 -15.19 12.99 10.60
CA VAL A 161 -14.40 14.07 9.99
C VAL A 161 -14.36 13.93 8.47
N PRO A 162 -14.22 15.03 7.70
CA PRO A 162 -14.12 14.98 6.25
C PRO A 162 -12.71 14.54 5.80
N ALA A 163 -12.32 13.33 6.18
CA ALA A 163 -11.02 12.77 5.89
C ALA A 163 -11.13 11.29 5.47
N ARG A 164 -10.11 10.82 4.79
CA ARG A 164 -9.88 9.40 4.48
C ARG A 164 -8.57 8.98 5.13
N ALA A 165 -8.32 7.70 5.24
CA ALA A 165 -7.03 7.20 5.70
C ALA A 165 -6.48 6.14 4.76
N CYS A 166 -5.16 6.08 4.69
CA CYS A 166 -4.44 5.01 4.04
C CYS A 166 -3.22 4.62 4.87
N LEU A 167 -2.76 3.41 4.63
CA LEU A 167 -1.49 2.95 5.18
C LEU A 167 -0.36 3.26 4.20
N SER A 168 0.74 3.71 4.76
CA SER A 168 2.02 3.79 4.08
C SER A 168 3.03 2.93 4.84
N PRO A 169 4.20 2.64 4.24
CA PRO A 169 5.28 1.91 4.94
C PRO A 169 5.71 2.55 6.26
N ALA A 170 5.55 3.86 6.38
CA ALA A 170 5.93 4.61 7.57
C ALA A 170 4.84 4.65 8.65
N GLY A 171 3.57 4.34 8.31
CA GLY A 171 2.46 4.38 9.25
C GLY A 171 1.12 4.82 8.64
N LEU A 172 0.16 5.11 9.52
CA LEU A 172 -1.18 5.59 9.16
C LEU A 172 -1.13 7.08 8.76
N ARG A 173 -1.62 7.38 7.55
CA ARG A 173 -1.81 8.75 7.05
C ARG A 173 -3.29 9.07 7.02
N VAL A 174 -3.65 10.22 7.55
CA VAL A 174 -5.00 10.79 7.41
C VAL A 174 -4.98 11.87 6.35
N ILE A 175 -5.85 11.74 5.35
CA ILE A 175 -5.87 12.57 4.15
C ILE A 175 -7.16 13.40 4.17
N PRO A 176 -7.08 14.74 4.21
CA PRO A 176 -8.26 15.60 4.12
C PRO A 176 -8.91 15.45 2.75
N ARG A 177 -10.22 15.62 2.68
CA ARG A 177 -10.93 15.62 1.38
C ARG A 177 -10.51 16.76 0.47
N GLU A 178 -9.97 17.83 1.04
CA GLU A 178 -9.60 19.05 0.30
C GLU A 178 -8.22 19.55 0.73
N GLY A 179 -7.54 20.24 -0.19
CA GLY A 179 -6.42 21.11 0.18
C GLY A 179 -5.04 20.50 0.29
N LEU A 180 -4.80 19.27 -0.21
CA LEU A 180 -3.42 18.77 -0.29
C LEU A 180 -2.61 19.53 -1.35
N PRO A 181 -1.37 19.92 -1.06
CA PRO A 181 -0.45 20.40 -2.09
C PRO A 181 -0.11 19.25 -3.06
N VAL A 182 0.23 19.60 -4.29
CA VAL A 182 0.75 18.63 -5.26
C VAL A 182 2.11 18.13 -4.76
N SER A 183 2.23 16.82 -4.61
CA SER A 183 3.45 16.14 -4.15
C SER A 183 4.02 15.16 -5.17
N LEU A 184 3.20 14.72 -6.13
CA LEU A 184 3.60 13.82 -7.20
C LEU A 184 3.50 14.53 -8.56
N TYR A 185 4.61 14.62 -9.27
CA TYR A 185 4.67 15.20 -10.62
C TYR A 185 5.01 14.10 -11.62
N LEU A 186 4.09 13.89 -12.57
CA LEU A 186 4.27 12.92 -13.66
C LEU A 186 4.28 13.65 -15.00
N SER A 187 5.28 13.35 -15.80
CA SER A 187 5.44 13.86 -17.16
C SER A 187 5.18 12.74 -18.17
N GLU A 188 5.07 13.09 -19.45
CA GLU A 188 4.91 12.12 -20.56
C GLU A 188 5.96 10.99 -20.54
N ARG A 189 7.18 11.28 -20.04
CA ARG A 189 8.27 10.28 -19.96
C ARG A 189 8.03 9.22 -18.89
N ASP A 190 7.21 9.53 -17.91
CA ASP A 190 6.87 8.64 -16.80
C ASP A 190 5.68 7.75 -17.16
N LEU A 191 4.97 8.05 -18.26
CA LEU A 191 3.78 7.35 -18.70
C LEU A 191 4.15 6.28 -19.73
N ILE A 192 3.46 5.14 -19.65
CA ILE A 192 3.58 4.05 -20.64
C ILE A 192 2.66 4.33 -21.83
N ASP A 193 1.48 4.90 -21.55
CA ASP A 193 0.47 5.25 -22.55
C ASP A 193 -0.28 6.53 -22.17
N VAL A 194 -1.17 6.97 -23.05
CA VAL A 194 -2.01 8.15 -22.83
C VAL A 194 -3.01 7.85 -21.72
N PRO A 195 -3.20 8.76 -20.73
CA PRO A 195 -4.21 8.57 -19.68
C PRO A 195 -5.61 8.37 -20.24
N SER A 196 -6.37 7.47 -19.66
CA SER A 196 -7.80 7.28 -19.94
C SER A 196 -8.66 7.93 -18.84
N PHE A 197 -9.87 8.32 -19.20
CA PHE A 197 -10.79 9.04 -18.30
C PHE A 197 -12.11 8.31 -18.21
N THR A 198 -12.61 8.08 -17.00
CA THR A 198 -13.88 7.42 -16.73
C THR A 198 -14.46 7.94 -15.42
N ASP A 199 -15.69 8.43 -15.42
CA ASP A 199 -16.47 8.80 -14.22
C ASP A 199 -15.72 9.71 -13.22
N GLY A 200 -15.07 10.77 -13.71
CA GLY A 200 -14.31 11.69 -12.85
C GLY A 200 -12.97 11.14 -12.35
N GLN A 201 -12.55 9.99 -12.87
CA GLN A 201 -11.26 9.40 -12.60
C GLN A 201 -10.36 9.43 -13.83
N MET A 202 -9.09 9.67 -13.61
CA MET A 202 -8.02 9.46 -14.59
C MET A 202 -7.30 8.17 -14.24
N ILE A 203 -7.17 7.27 -15.20
CA ILE A 203 -6.41 6.03 -15.08
C ILE A 203 -5.18 6.16 -15.95
N LEU A 204 -4.01 5.97 -15.38
CA LEU A 204 -2.75 6.02 -16.10
C LEU A 204 -1.86 4.83 -15.77
N ARG A 205 -1.05 4.41 -16.75
CA ARG A 205 -0.02 3.39 -16.60
C ARG A 205 1.35 4.07 -16.60
N THR A 206 2.15 3.76 -15.60
CA THR A 206 3.44 4.40 -15.38
C THR A 206 4.51 3.39 -14.98
N THR A 207 5.77 3.75 -15.19
CA THR A 207 6.94 3.01 -14.68
C THR A 207 7.38 3.50 -13.30
N VAL A 208 6.76 4.54 -12.78
CA VAL A 208 7.11 5.12 -11.48
C VAL A 208 6.81 4.12 -10.36
N THR A 209 7.79 3.95 -9.50
CA THR A 209 7.70 3.18 -8.26
C THR A 209 7.47 4.12 -7.08
N GLY A 210 7.12 3.58 -5.94
CA GLY A 210 6.88 4.35 -4.72
C GLY A 210 5.47 4.12 -4.17
N TRP A 211 5.08 4.94 -3.21
CA TRP A 211 3.82 4.80 -2.47
C TRP A 211 2.93 6.04 -2.61
N PRO A 212 2.33 6.28 -3.80
CA PRO A 212 1.65 7.52 -4.12
C PRO A 212 0.19 7.58 -3.62
N VAL A 213 -0.38 6.50 -3.08
CA VAL A 213 -1.77 6.52 -2.60
C VAL A 213 -1.94 7.57 -1.51
N GLY A 214 -2.94 8.44 -1.68
CA GLY A 214 -3.18 9.59 -0.81
C GLY A 214 -2.34 10.81 -1.12
N GLU A 215 -1.57 10.83 -2.21
CA GLU A 215 -0.87 12.02 -2.70
C GLU A 215 -1.68 12.74 -3.77
N LYS A 216 -1.53 14.06 -3.85
CA LYS A 216 -2.06 14.83 -4.97
C LYS A 216 -1.05 14.80 -6.11
N ALA A 217 -1.48 14.28 -7.25
CA ALA A 217 -0.68 14.20 -8.47
C ALA A 217 -1.00 15.33 -9.44
N SER A 218 0.04 15.85 -10.12
CA SER A 218 -0.06 16.68 -11.32
C SER A 218 0.54 15.89 -12.47
N VAL A 219 -0.28 15.59 -13.48
CA VAL A 219 0.08 14.75 -14.62
C VAL A 219 0.07 15.59 -15.88
N LYS A 220 1.17 15.55 -16.66
CA LYS A 220 1.30 16.24 -17.95
C LYS A 220 1.59 15.23 -19.05
N TRP A 221 0.83 15.29 -20.14
CA TRP A 221 1.05 14.52 -21.37
C TRP A 221 0.94 15.42 -22.59
N LYS A 222 1.28 14.91 -23.77
CA LYS A 222 1.40 15.69 -25.02
C LYS A 222 0.23 16.63 -25.30
N ASN A 223 -1.00 16.21 -25.01
CA ASN A 223 -2.21 16.94 -25.38
C ASN A 223 -3.00 17.47 -24.18
N GLY A 224 -2.41 17.49 -22.97
CA GLY A 224 -3.14 17.98 -21.80
C GLY A 224 -2.41 17.83 -20.47
N SER A 225 -3.10 18.27 -19.45
CA SER A 225 -2.67 18.08 -18.05
C SER A 225 -3.89 17.93 -17.15
N ALA A 226 -3.74 17.22 -16.05
CA ALA A 226 -4.76 17.12 -15.02
C ALA A 226 -4.12 17.00 -13.64
N GLU A 227 -4.87 17.39 -12.63
CA GLU A 227 -4.50 17.22 -11.23
C GLU A 227 -5.58 16.46 -10.48
N GLY A 228 -5.18 15.63 -9.53
CA GLY A 228 -6.12 14.89 -8.71
C GLY A 228 -5.45 14.12 -7.59
N LEU A 229 -6.28 13.48 -6.77
CA LEU A 229 -5.86 12.65 -5.65
C LEU A 229 -5.65 11.21 -6.11
N VAL A 230 -4.50 10.62 -5.85
CA VAL A 230 -4.26 9.19 -6.11
C VAL A 230 -5.06 8.37 -5.11
N THR A 231 -6.07 7.68 -5.60
CA THR A 231 -6.99 6.88 -4.78
C THR A 231 -6.67 5.38 -4.82
N GLU A 232 -6.04 4.92 -5.89
CA GLU A 232 -5.66 3.50 -6.02
C GLU A 232 -4.34 3.38 -6.78
N ARG A 233 -3.55 2.38 -6.40
CA ARG A 233 -2.36 1.92 -7.09
C ARG A 233 -2.46 0.42 -7.30
N ARG A 234 -2.23 -0.05 -8.53
CA ARG A 234 -2.05 -1.47 -8.87
C ARG A 234 -0.64 -1.68 -9.38
N VAL A 235 -0.03 -2.76 -8.95
CA VAL A 235 1.35 -3.11 -9.32
C VAL A 235 1.34 -4.46 -10.02
N GLU A 236 2.06 -4.52 -11.14
CA GLU A 236 2.46 -5.76 -11.78
C GLU A 236 3.96 -5.70 -12.06
N ALA A 237 4.71 -6.67 -11.56
CA ALA A 237 6.15 -6.77 -11.74
C ALA A 237 6.55 -8.21 -12.05
N ASP A 238 6.99 -8.48 -13.28
CA ASP A 238 7.35 -9.80 -13.79
C ASP A 238 8.81 -9.78 -14.28
N THR A 239 9.67 -10.59 -13.66
CA THR A 239 11.12 -10.59 -13.95
C THR A 239 11.47 -11.21 -15.29
N MET A 240 10.59 -12.02 -15.90
CA MET A 240 10.84 -12.67 -17.20
C MET A 240 10.10 -12.01 -18.36
N LYS A 241 8.82 -11.69 -18.19
CA LYS A 241 7.96 -11.18 -19.27
C LYS A 241 8.03 -9.67 -19.45
N GLY A 242 8.80 -9.00 -18.62
CA GLY A 242 9.08 -7.57 -18.76
C GLY A 242 7.92 -6.62 -18.45
N ARG A 243 6.79 -7.09 -17.96
CA ARG A 243 5.73 -6.21 -17.45
C ARG A 243 6.15 -5.67 -16.10
N TRP A 244 6.50 -4.38 -16.10
CA TRP A 244 6.83 -3.60 -14.92
C TRP A 244 6.02 -2.35 -14.98
N GLU A 245 4.81 -2.44 -14.52
CA GLU A 245 3.90 -1.31 -14.61
C GLU A 245 3.21 -1.07 -13.28
N THR A 246 2.96 0.20 -13.05
CA THR A 246 2.09 0.68 -12.00
C THR A 246 0.90 1.35 -12.67
N VAL A 247 -0.30 0.95 -12.30
CA VAL A 247 -1.52 1.64 -12.70
C VAL A 247 -1.95 2.52 -11.54
N LEU A 248 -2.12 3.81 -11.80
CA LEU A 248 -2.65 4.77 -10.83
C LEU A 248 -4.07 5.17 -11.22
N VAL A 249 -4.97 5.17 -10.25
CA VAL A 249 -6.30 5.75 -10.36
C VAL A 249 -6.29 7.07 -9.61
N ILE A 250 -6.62 8.15 -10.29
CA ILE A 250 -6.56 9.52 -9.78
C ILE A 250 -7.95 10.12 -9.85
N GLU A 251 -8.52 10.47 -8.70
CA GLU A 251 -9.79 11.20 -8.59
C GLU A 251 -9.56 12.66 -8.99
N ILE A 252 -10.17 13.07 -10.11
CA ILE A 252 -10.07 14.43 -10.64
C ILE A 252 -11.24 15.23 -10.08
N LYS A 253 -10.96 16.40 -9.51
CA LYS A 253 -12.03 17.36 -9.20
C LYS A 253 -12.38 18.11 -10.48
N ASN A 254 -13.63 18.02 -10.89
CA ASN A 254 -14.22 18.91 -11.87
C ASN A 254 -14.36 20.33 -11.31
#